data_931d047fa400fe318ef8fabd3b169cde
#
_entry.id   931d047fa400fe318ef8fabd3b169cde
#
_cell.length_a   1.000
_cell.length_b   1.000
_cell.length_c   1.000
_cell.angle_alpha   90.00
_cell.angle_beta   90.00
_cell.angle_gamma   90.00
#
_symmetry.space_group_name_H-M   'P 1'
#
loop_
_entity.id
_entity.type
_entity.pdbx_description
1 polymer ?
#
loop_
_entity_poly.entity_id
_entity_poly.type
_entity_poly.pdbx_seq_one_letter_code
_entity_poly.pdbx_strand_id
1 'polypeptide(L)'
;MLLTSSRGRKRLVIASLGCLLSGAALSQETKPVSDARNSAQVFFTGHSLIDNPLPDWVELIAKSQGKTIAWEEQIVIGSPLRVRTRGDDAESSGWAGYKYGKNRNGDEMNVIEELRHPTHVRTGRPYDTLVVAEGHGSIGSVIWENAIGYLRHFHDRLLDGNPNGRTLYVHTWLDVDKDKPALWLEHETNASVVWQCIAEKARLTLQAEKRPANLFVVPAGTALVELVKRTLDDKVVGLTGSTRQKLDRIFRDNVHLTDIGIYFVAAVHYASIYHQSPEGAAAPPTIPRDLAKELQRIAWTVTRDFLKQESLDPPSMEECRHVIVEKVCRSYWTLAGEPNEVGRCQSYFAEIHPKPGDNPFVWPDPNWRALPKPSP
;
A
#
# COMPACT_ATOMS: atom_id res chain seq x y z
N MET A 1 5.53 72.40 -68.60
CA MET A 1 5.24 71.71 -69.86
C MET A 1 5.73 70.26 -69.72
N LEU A 2 4.81 69.32 -69.71
CA LEU A 2 4.98 67.90 -70.12
C LEU A 2 5.94 67.03 -69.31
N LEU A 3 5.67 65.82 -68.95
CA LEU A 3 4.61 64.82 -69.06
C LEU A 3 4.99 63.67 -68.06
N THR A 4 4.00 63.15 -67.46
CA THR A 4 4.01 62.03 -66.55
C THR A 4 4.43 60.70 -67.17
N SER A 5 5.13 59.86 -66.45
CA SER A 5 5.14 58.43 -66.73
C SER A 5 5.16 57.62 -65.37
N SER A 6 4.05 56.96 -65.13
CA SER A 6 3.85 56.05 -64.02
C SER A 6 4.50 54.70 -64.33
N ARG A 7 5.28 54.15 -63.39
CA ARG A 7 5.65 52.73 -63.40
C ARG A 7 5.16 52.12 -62.13
N GLY A 8 4.16 51.24 -62.24
CA GLY A 8 3.61 50.44 -61.17
C GLY A 8 4.60 49.39 -60.63
N ARG A 9 4.83 49.43 -59.36
CA ARG A 9 5.54 48.35 -58.65
C ARG A 9 4.52 47.34 -58.08
N LYS A 10 4.51 46.15 -58.65
CA LYS A 10 3.83 44.99 -58.09
C LYS A 10 4.51 44.59 -56.76
N ARG A 11 3.79 44.68 -55.64
CA ARG A 11 4.21 44.13 -54.38
C ARG A 11 3.89 42.67 -54.41
N LEU A 12 4.94 41.85 -54.32
CA LEU A 12 4.85 40.39 -54.03
C LEU A 12 4.53 40.19 -52.53
N VAL A 13 3.36 39.69 -52.24
CA VAL A 13 3.00 39.28 -50.86
C VAL A 13 3.48 37.87 -50.70
N ILE A 14 4.55 37.68 -49.91
CA ILE A 14 4.99 36.36 -49.46
C ILE A 14 4.17 36.02 -48.23
N ALA A 15 3.22 35.10 -48.36
CA ALA A 15 2.50 34.51 -47.25
C ALA A 15 3.40 33.46 -46.57
N SER A 16 3.96 33.81 -45.43
CA SER A 16 4.67 32.89 -44.56
C SER A 16 3.65 32.00 -43.85
N LEU A 17 3.55 30.75 -44.29
CA LEU A 17 2.77 29.72 -43.64
C LEU A 17 3.53 29.25 -42.39
N GLY A 18 3.21 29.83 -41.24
CA GLY A 18 3.70 29.37 -39.94
C GLY A 18 3.02 28.05 -39.54
N CYS A 19 3.73 26.94 -39.65
CA CYS A 19 3.34 25.68 -39.07
C CYS A 19 3.45 25.79 -37.54
N LEU A 20 2.33 26.05 -36.88
CA LEU A 20 2.18 25.83 -35.43
C LEU A 20 2.10 24.33 -35.20
N LEU A 21 3.23 23.71 -34.88
CA LEU A 21 3.25 22.36 -34.27
C LEU A 21 2.74 22.49 -32.84
N SER A 22 1.43 22.35 -32.67
CA SER A 22 0.82 22.12 -31.39
C SER A 22 1.22 20.71 -30.92
N GLY A 23 2.25 20.63 -30.10
CA GLY A 23 2.57 19.42 -29.37
C GLY A 23 1.41 19.08 -28.40
N ALA A 24 0.48 18.27 -28.86
CA ALA A 24 -0.46 17.63 -27.98
C ALA A 24 0.33 16.65 -27.10
N ALA A 25 0.58 17.03 -25.85
CA ALA A 25 0.96 16.08 -24.82
C ALA A 25 -0.19 15.06 -24.73
N LEU A 26 0.06 13.85 -25.22
CA LEU A 26 -0.80 12.70 -24.96
C LEU A 26 -0.72 12.41 -23.46
N SER A 27 -1.62 13.01 -22.68
CA SER A 27 -1.93 12.47 -21.36
C SER A 27 -2.44 11.05 -21.61
N GLN A 28 -1.66 10.05 -21.23
CA GLN A 28 -2.18 8.69 -21.10
C GLN A 28 -3.28 8.76 -20.05
N GLU A 29 -4.52 8.77 -20.50
CA GLU A 29 -5.67 8.45 -19.63
C GLU A 29 -5.39 7.08 -19.00
N THR A 30 -5.03 7.08 -17.73
CA THR A 30 -5.06 5.88 -16.92
C THR A 30 -6.52 5.44 -16.88
N LYS A 31 -6.86 4.41 -17.66
CA LYS A 31 -8.18 3.77 -17.58
C LYS A 31 -8.46 3.46 -16.12
N PRO A 32 -9.63 3.84 -15.59
CA PRO A 32 -10.03 3.42 -14.25
C PRO A 32 -9.93 1.90 -14.19
N VAL A 33 -9.32 1.39 -13.11
CA VAL A 33 -9.13 -0.05 -12.88
C VAL A 33 -10.51 -0.69 -12.72
N SER A 34 -11.13 -1.07 -13.81
CA SER A 34 -12.41 -1.77 -13.88
C SER A 34 -12.22 -3.25 -14.26
N ASP A 35 -11.21 -3.91 -13.69
CA ASP A 35 -11.07 -5.35 -13.90
C ASP A 35 -11.58 -6.11 -12.68
N ALA A 36 -12.88 -6.38 -12.67
CA ALA A 36 -13.49 -7.36 -11.81
C ALA A 36 -12.86 -8.72 -12.10
N ARG A 37 -11.83 -9.08 -11.33
CA ARG A 37 -11.10 -10.34 -11.52
C ARG A 37 -11.94 -11.52 -11.03
N ASN A 38 -11.87 -12.64 -11.73
CA ASN A 38 -12.49 -13.90 -11.30
C ASN A 38 -11.48 -14.86 -10.68
N SER A 39 -10.19 -14.59 -10.86
CA SER A 39 -9.11 -15.42 -10.32
C SER A 39 -7.92 -14.58 -9.92
N ALA A 40 -7.18 -15.00 -8.88
CA ALA A 40 -5.95 -14.39 -8.43
C ALA A 40 -4.90 -15.46 -8.06
N GLN A 41 -3.63 -15.14 -8.36
CA GLN A 41 -2.45 -15.86 -7.88
C GLN A 41 -1.72 -14.91 -6.94
N VAL A 42 -1.83 -15.14 -5.64
CA VAL A 42 -1.41 -14.17 -4.61
C VAL A 42 -0.20 -14.68 -3.85
N PHE A 43 0.83 -13.85 -3.73
CA PHE A 43 1.92 -14.07 -2.80
C PHE A 43 1.81 -13.06 -1.66
N PHE A 44 1.71 -13.55 -0.42
CA PHE A 44 1.72 -12.71 0.79
C PHE A 44 3.12 -12.66 1.36
N THR A 45 3.62 -11.48 1.73
CA THR A 45 4.84 -11.35 2.53
C THR A 45 4.61 -10.41 3.69
N GLY A 46 4.89 -10.87 4.90
CA GLY A 46 4.59 -10.09 6.08
C GLY A 46 5.05 -10.72 7.40
N HIS A 47 4.34 -10.34 8.41
CA HIS A 47 4.55 -10.71 9.79
C HIS A 47 3.20 -11.05 10.44
N SER A 48 3.13 -11.14 11.77
CA SER A 48 1.95 -11.59 12.53
C SER A 48 0.62 -10.88 12.20
N LEU A 49 0.63 -9.69 11.61
CA LEU A 49 -0.61 -8.97 11.27
C LEU A 49 -1.28 -9.45 9.97
N ILE A 50 -0.54 -10.17 9.12
CA ILE A 50 -1.10 -10.76 7.89
C ILE A 50 -0.84 -12.27 7.79
N ASP A 51 -0.36 -12.88 8.87
CA ASP A 51 -0.17 -14.32 9.00
C ASP A 51 -1.52 -15.08 8.96
N ASN A 52 -1.44 -16.35 8.72
CA ASN A 52 -2.62 -17.22 8.80
C ASN A 52 -3.32 -17.08 10.19
N PRO A 53 -4.67 -17.01 10.25
CA PRO A 53 -5.62 -17.43 9.21
C PRO A 53 -6.10 -16.32 8.23
N LEU A 54 -5.45 -15.17 8.14
CA LEU A 54 -5.89 -14.08 7.25
C LEU A 54 -5.94 -14.54 5.77
N PRO A 55 -4.90 -15.12 5.16
CA PRO A 55 -4.95 -15.60 3.78
C PRO A 55 -6.00 -16.70 3.56
N ASP A 56 -6.17 -17.63 4.51
CA ASP A 56 -7.21 -18.66 4.46
C ASP A 56 -8.62 -18.05 4.46
N TRP A 57 -8.83 -16.96 5.19
CA TRP A 57 -10.14 -16.30 5.20
C TRP A 57 -10.38 -15.43 3.98
N VAL A 58 -9.33 -14.86 3.37
CA VAL A 58 -9.42 -14.26 2.03
C VAL A 58 -9.86 -15.32 1.02
N GLU A 59 -9.29 -16.53 1.11
CA GLU A 59 -9.66 -17.67 0.26
C GLU A 59 -11.10 -18.11 0.51
N LEU A 60 -11.55 -18.21 1.76
CA LEU A 60 -12.91 -18.52 2.15
C LEU A 60 -13.91 -17.54 1.52
N ILE A 61 -13.66 -16.23 1.68
CA ILE A 61 -14.48 -15.17 1.10
C ILE A 61 -14.51 -15.31 -0.42
N ALA A 62 -13.34 -15.42 -1.07
CA ALA A 62 -13.24 -15.54 -2.52
C ALA A 62 -14.02 -16.74 -3.07
N LYS A 63 -13.82 -17.92 -2.52
CA LYS A 63 -14.53 -19.14 -2.94
C LYS A 63 -16.04 -19.01 -2.78
N SER A 64 -16.51 -18.43 -1.67
CA SER A 64 -17.96 -18.25 -1.44
C SER A 64 -18.60 -17.23 -2.39
N GLN A 65 -17.81 -16.36 -2.98
CA GLN A 65 -18.22 -15.37 -3.99
C GLN A 65 -17.98 -15.88 -5.43
N GLY A 66 -17.71 -17.18 -5.60
CA GLY A 66 -17.48 -17.79 -6.93
C GLY A 66 -16.16 -17.38 -7.58
N LYS A 67 -15.19 -16.89 -6.78
CA LYS A 67 -13.84 -16.55 -7.25
C LYS A 67 -12.88 -17.69 -6.97
N THR A 68 -11.78 -17.72 -7.74
CA THR A 68 -10.67 -18.63 -7.48
C THR A 68 -9.46 -17.87 -7.00
N ILE A 69 -8.79 -18.40 -5.98
CA ILE A 69 -7.52 -17.89 -5.48
C ILE A 69 -6.56 -19.08 -5.29
N ALA A 70 -5.32 -18.87 -5.66
CA ALA A 70 -4.23 -19.72 -5.21
C ALA A 70 -3.19 -18.80 -4.56
N TRP A 71 -2.67 -19.17 -3.42
CA TRP A 71 -1.81 -18.31 -2.65
C TRP A 71 -0.69 -19.08 -1.96
N GLU A 72 0.38 -18.36 -1.70
CA GLU A 72 1.53 -18.74 -0.90
C GLU A 72 1.97 -17.56 -0.06
N GLU A 73 2.82 -17.79 0.94
CA GLU A 73 3.28 -16.72 1.82
C GLU A 73 4.73 -16.87 2.25
N GLN A 74 5.29 -15.74 2.69
CA GLN A 74 6.52 -15.64 3.49
C GLN A 74 6.19 -14.89 4.76
N ILE A 75 6.18 -15.56 5.90
CA ILE A 75 5.94 -14.94 7.19
C ILE A 75 7.19 -14.97 8.07
N VAL A 76 7.61 -13.79 8.51
CA VAL A 76 8.69 -13.59 9.50
C VAL A 76 8.15 -12.71 10.61
N ILE A 77 7.86 -13.29 11.76
CA ILE A 77 7.20 -12.61 12.88
C ILE A 77 8.00 -11.36 13.32
N GLY A 78 7.31 -10.22 13.48
CA GLY A 78 7.90 -8.96 13.95
C GLY A 78 8.84 -8.27 12.98
N SER A 79 9.01 -8.78 11.75
CA SER A 79 10.00 -8.26 10.82
C SER A 79 9.49 -7.07 9.98
N PRO A 80 10.32 -6.05 9.74
CA PRO A 80 10.11 -5.09 8.67
C PRO A 80 10.42 -5.72 7.30
N LEU A 81 10.02 -5.04 6.23
CA LEU A 81 10.25 -5.48 4.85
C LEU A 81 11.75 -5.63 4.54
N ARG A 82 12.61 -4.80 5.14
CA ARG A 82 14.07 -4.91 5.01
C ARG A 82 14.57 -6.30 5.41
N VAL A 83 14.13 -6.81 6.56
CA VAL A 83 14.56 -8.14 7.06
C VAL A 83 14.13 -9.25 6.12
N ARG A 84 12.91 -9.19 5.57
CA ARG A 84 12.38 -10.21 4.64
C ARG A 84 12.97 -10.15 3.23
N THR A 85 13.74 -9.11 2.95
CA THR A 85 14.43 -8.96 1.66
C THR A 85 15.95 -9.03 1.85
N ARG A 86 16.52 -8.06 2.53
CA ARG A 86 17.97 -7.92 2.70
C ARG A 86 18.51 -8.89 3.74
N GLY A 87 17.79 -9.11 4.82
CA GLY A 87 18.23 -9.89 5.98
C GLY A 87 18.43 -9.02 7.23
N ASP A 88 18.82 -9.64 8.33
CA ASP A 88 18.98 -8.98 9.64
C ASP A 88 20.11 -7.91 9.59
N ASP A 89 21.20 -8.22 8.94
CA ASP A 89 22.29 -7.28 8.68
C ASP A 89 22.25 -6.82 7.22
N ALA A 90 21.80 -5.59 7.01
CA ALA A 90 21.63 -5.02 5.67
C ALA A 90 22.94 -4.89 4.88
N GLU A 91 24.10 -4.83 5.56
CA GLU A 91 25.41 -4.68 4.91
C GLU A 91 26.01 -6.03 4.53
N SER A 92 25.94 -7.04 5.40
CA SER A 92 26.61 -8.33 5.25
C SER A 92 25.69 -9.46 4.75
N SER A 93 24.38 -9.37 4.97
CA SER A 93 23.44 -10.47 4.67
C SER A 93 23.15 -10.67 3.18
N GLY A 94 23.62 -9.79 2.30
CA GLY A 94 23.28 -9.87 0.88
C GLY A 94 21.76 -9.72 0.68
N TRP A 95 21.10 -10.77 0.20
CA TRP A 95 19.65 -10.86 0.03
C TRP A 95 19.10 -12.11 0.74
N ALA A 96 19.68 -12.45 1.87
CA ALA A 96 19.35 -13.65 2.64
C ALA A 96 17.90 -13.65 3.12
N GLY A 97 17.32 -12.49 3.39
CA GLY A 97 15.94 -12.34 3.87
C GLY A 97 14.89 -12.97 2.95
N TYR A 98 15.16 -13.10 1.66
CA TYR A 98 14.28 -13.83 0.75
C TYR A 98 14.23 -15.35 1.00
N LYS A 99 15.06 -15.86 1.90
CA LYS A 99 15.03 -17.25 2.38
C LYS A 99 14.57 -17.36 3.84
N TYR A 100 14.17 -16.22 4.44
CA TYR A 100 13.71 -16.21 5.83
C TYR A 100 12.22 -16.51 5.91
N GLY A 101 11.81 -16.98 7.09
CA GLY A 101 10.41 -17.22 7.40
C GLY A 101 9.90 -18.56 6.89
N LYS A 102 8.61 -18.69 6.95
CA LYS A 102 7.89 -19.92 6.61
C LYS A 102 6.84 -19.64 5.53
N ASN A 103 6.64 -20.64 4.70
CA ASN A 103 5.53 -20.68 3.76
C ASN A 103 4.24 -21.18 4.46
N ARG A 104 3.14 -21.25 3.73
CA ARG A 104 1.84 -21.73 4.27
C ARG A 104 1.88 -23.15 4.84
N ASN A 105 2.85 -23.97 4.47
CA ASN A 105 3.03 -25.33 4.95
C ASN A 105 4.02 -25.43 6.13
N GLY A 106 4.64 -24.32 6.52
CA GLY A 106 5.67 -24.26 7.56
C GLY A 106 7.09 -24.56 7.07
N ASP A 107 7.31 -24.62 5.75
CA ASP A 107 8.62 -24.89 5.15
C ASP A 107 9.36 -23.59 4.83
N GLU A 108 10.68 -23.68 4.69
CA GLU A 108 11.50 -22.60 4.14
C GLU A 108 11.43 -22.62 2.61
N MET A 109 11.51 -21.43 1.99
CA MET A 109 11.57 -21.32 0.54
C MET A 109 12.41 -20.12 0.10
N ASN A 110 12.90 -20.17 -1.15
CA ASN A 110 13.48 -19.02 -1.79
C ASN A 110 12.38 -18.21 -2.50
N VAL A 111 12.02 -17.08 -1.93
CA VAL A 111 10.93 -16.23 -2.42
C VAL A 111 11.18 -15.71 -3.84
N ILE A 112 12.45 -15.39 -4.19
CA ILE A 112 12.78 -14.91 -5.54
C ILE A 112 12.53 -16.00 -6.58
N GLU A 113 12.94 -17.24 -6.29
CA GLU A 113 12.72 -18.37 -7.19
C GLU A 113 11.21 -18.69 -7.29
N GLU A 114 10.49 -18.64 -6.17
CA GLU A 114 9.05 -18.87 -6.16
C GLU A 114 8.28 -17.81 -6.96
N LEU A 115 8.65 -16.52 -6.87
CA LEU A 115 8.03 -15.46 -7.67
C LEU A 115 8.30 -15.61 -9.17
N ARG A 116 9.49 -16.10 -9.54
CA ARG A 116 9.85 -16.32 -10.95
C ARG A 116 9.25 -17.59 -11.53
N HIS A 117 9.23 -18.65 -10.73
CA HIS A 117 8.87 -20.02 -11.13
C HIS A 117 8.00 -20.63 -10.03
N PRO A 118 6.70 -20.30 -9.97
CA PRO A 118 5.81 -20.80 -8.92
C PRO A 118 5.78 -22.33 -8.88
N THR A 119 6.24 -22.91 -7.79
CA THR A 119 6.28 -24.37 -7.58
C THR A 119 5.33 -24.81 -6.48
N HIS A 120 5.04 -23.92 -5.51
CA HIS A 120 4.16 -24.20 -4.38
C HIS A 120 2.68 -23.99 -4.73
N VAL A 121 2.35 -23.04 -5.62
CA VAL A 121 1.00 -22.91 -6.17
C VAL A 121 0.89 -23.70 -7.47
N ARG A 122 0.22 -24.83 -7.39
CA ARG A 122 0.09 -25.82 -8.51
C ARG A 122 -0.91 -25.38 -9.58
N THR A 123 -0.85 -24.17 -10.07
CA THR A 123 -1.76 -23.65 -11.10
C THR A 123 -1.12 -23.52 -12.48
N GLY A 124 0.21 -23.62 -12.55
CA GLY A 124 0.98 -23.38 -13.79
C GLY A 124 0.97 -21.91 -14.25
N ARG A 125 0.49 -21.00 -13.40
CA ARG A 125 0.44 -19.55 -13.69
C ARG A 125 1.35 -18.78 -12.75
N PRO A 126 1.99 -17.67 -13.22
CA PRO A 126 2.78 -16.81 -12.35
C PRO A 126 1.88 -16.06 -11.34
N TYR A 127 2.47 -15.61 -10.25
CA TYR A 127 1.81 -14.70 -9.32
C TYR A 127 1.43 -13.40 -10.03
N ASP A 128 0.17 -12.99 -9.89
CA ASP A 128 -0.35 -11.74 -10.46
C ASP A 128 -0.53 -10.64 -9.42
N THR A 129 -0.49 -11.01 -8.14
CA THR A 129 -0.68 -10.10 -7.01
C THR A 129 0.31 -10.43 -5.90
N LEU A 130 1.06 -9.43 -5.46
CA LEU A 130 1.93 -9.47 -4.30
C LEU A 130 1.31 -8.61 -3.20
N VAL A 131 0.99 -9.20 -2.05
CA VAL A 131 0.53 -8.50 -0.85
C VAL A 131 1.73 -8.33 0.08
N VAL A 132 2.04 -7.08 0.44
CA VAL A 132 3.23 -6.73 1.22
C VAL A 132 2.83 -5.96 2.47
N ALA A 133 3.13 -6.50 3.64
CA ALA A 133 3.05 -5.75 4.89
C ALA A 133 4.43 -5.21 5.30
N GLU A 134 4.49 -3.99 5.79
CA GLU A 134 5.66 -3.41 6.45
C GLU A 134 5.51 -3.54 7.96
N GLY A 135 6.53 -3.20 8.73
CA GLY A 135 6.43 -3.05 10.18
C GLY A 135 5.31 -2.11 10.61
N HIS A 136 4.96 -2.11 11.89
CA HIS A 136 3.74 -1.46 12.40
C HIS A 136 3.78 0.08 12.31
N GLY A 137 4.97 0.69 12.43
CA GLY A 137 5.12 2.15 12.53
C GLY A 137 5.52 2.79 11.21
N SER A 138 4.61 3.53 10.57
CA SER A 138 4.86 4.19 9.29
C SER A 138 6.07 5.13 9.29
N ILE A 139 6.24 5.95 10.34
CA ILE A 139 7.36 6.90 10.46
C ILE A 139 8.68 6.15 10.67
N GLY A 140 8.70 5.14 11.55
CA GLY A 140 9.87 4.30 11.76
C GLY A 140 10.31 3.55 10.51
N SER A 141 9.35 2.99 9.77
CA SER A 141 9.61 2.29 8.51
C SER A 141 10.23 3.19 7.44
N VAL A 142 9.85 4.46 7.40
CA VAL A 142 10.41 5.44 6.46
C VAL A 142 11.83 5.85 6.87
N ILE A 143 12.04 6.18 8.16
CA ILE A 143 13.32 6.75 8.64
C ILE A 143 14.40 5.66 8.75
N TRP A 144 14.06 4.49 9.30
CA TRP A 144 15.07 3.50 9.69
C TRP A 144 15.09 2.24 8.82
N GLU A 145 13.97 1.89 8.16
CA GLU A 145 13.84 0.62 7.47
C GLU A 145 13.89 0.74 5.94
N ASN A 146 14.05 1.94 5.39
CA ASN A 146 14.05 2.19 3.94
C ASN A 146 12.86 1.51 3.22
N ALA A 147 11.67 1.64 3.80
CA ALA A 147 10.46 0.96 3.34
C ALA A 147 10.20 1.15 1.84
N ILE A 148 10.44 2.36 1.31
CA ILE A 148 10.24 2.67 -0.11
C ILE A 148 11.19 1.86 -1.00
N GLY A 149 12.46 1.79 -0.63
CA GLY A 149 13.48 1.06 -1.39
C GLY A 149 13.18 -0.45 -1.43
N TYR A 150 12.82 -1.04 -0.29
CA TYR A 150 12.55 -2.48 -0.23
C TYR A 150 11.17 -2.85 -0.78
N LEU A 151 10.15 -1.99 -0.65
CA LEU A 151 8.87 -2.15 -1.32
C LEU A 151 9.06 -2.18 -2.85
N ARG A 152 9.80 -1.20 -3.38
CA ARG A 152 10.16 -1.15 -4.79
C ARG A 152 10.95 -2.39 -5.22
N HIS A 153 11.92 -2.82 -4.42
CA HIS A 153 12.74 -3.99 -4.73
C HIS A 153 11.89 -5.26 -4.81
N PHE A 154 10.94 -5.44 -3.89
CA PHE A 154 10.05 -6.60 -3.89
C PHE A 154 9.09 -6.58 -5.09
N HIS A 155 8.53 -5.42 -5.40
CA HIS A 155 7.72 -5.24 -6.62
C HIS A 155 8.51 -5.61 -7.88
N ASP A 156 9.77 -5.19 -7.98
CA ASP A 156 10.64 -5.55 -9.10
C ASP A 156 10.86 -7.07 -9.21
N ARG A 157 10.90 -7.79 -8.08
CA ARG A 157 11.00 -9.28 -8.09
C ARG A 157 9.71 -9.95 -8.58
N LEU A 158 8.55 -9.41 -8.23
CA LEU A 158 7.29 -9.84 -8.83
C LEU A 158 7.30 -9.64 -10.35
N LEU A 159 7.74 -8.46 -10.81
CA LEU A 159 7.78 -8.15 -12.25
C LEU A 159 8.79 -9.02 -13.03
N ASP A 160 9.84 -9.54 -12.39
CA ASP A 160 10.76 -10.51 -13.02
C ASP A 160 10.03 -11.83 -13.39
N GLY A 161 9.00 -12.24 -12.63
CA GLY A 161 8.17 -13.42 -12.92
C GLY A 161 6.90 -13.09 -13.73
N ASN A 162 6.33 -11.92 -13.55
CA ASN A 162 5.12 -11.47 -14.23
C ASN A 162 5.15 -9.96 -14.50
N PRO A 163 5.46 -9.52 -15.74
CA PRO A 163 5.51 -8.09 -16.08
C PRO A 163 4.20 -7.33 -15.87
N ASN A 164 3.07 -8.04 -15.76
CA ASN A 164 1.75 -7.46 -15.50
C ASN A 164 1.35 -7.59 -14.02
N GLY A 165 2.25 -8.03 -13.16
CA GLY A 165 2.01 -8.17 -11.73
C GLY A 165 1.71 -6.83 -11.07
N ARG A 166 0.94 -6.89 -9.98
CA ARG A 166 0.66 -5.73 -9.13
C ARG A 166 1.04 -6.00 -7.68
N THR A 167 1.41 -4.95 -6.97
CA THR A 167 1.70 -5.01 -5.54
C THR A 167 0.63 -4.27 -4.75
N LEU A 168 0.15 -4.89 -3.68
CA LEU A 168 -0.77 -4.35 -2.71
C LEU A 168 -0.02 -4.15 -1.40
N TYR A 169 0.27 -2.89 -1.06
CA TYR A 169 1.00 -2.50 0.14
C TYR A 169 0.04 -2.30 1.31
N VAL A 170 0.18 -3.09 2.37
CA VAL A 170 -0.78 -3.12 3.47
C VAL A 170 -0.50 -1.98 4.45
N HIS A 171 -1.49 -1.12 4.68
CA HIS A 171 -1.52 -0.20 5.79
C HIS A 171 -1.72 -1.00 7.09
N THR A 172 -0.63 -1.29 7.80
CA THR A 172 -0.61 -1.89 9.14
C THR A 172 -0.90 -0.86 10.22
N TRP A 173 -0.98 -1.25 11.48
CA TRP A 173 -1.38 -0.37 12.59
C TRP A 173 -0.49 -0.56 13.81
N LEU A 174 -0.45 0.46 14.69
CA LEU A 174 0.26 0.44 15.96
C LEU A 174 -0.58 -0.15 17.10
N ASP A 175 0.06 -0.34 18.25
CA ASP A 175 -0.57 -0.79 19.48
C ASP A 175 -1.66 0.18 19.95
N VAL A 176 -2.83 -0.36 20.27
CA VAL A 176 -3.97 0.40 20.80
C VAL A 176 -4.04 0.29 22.33
N ASP A 177 -4.14 1.42 23.01
CA ASP A 177 -4.62 1.41 24.41
C ASP A 177 -6.14 1.21 24.40
N LYS A 178 -6.59 0.01 24.76
CA LYS A 178 -8.01 -0.37 24.73
C LYS A 178 -8.86 0.36 25.77
N ASP A 179 -8.27 0.98 26.76
CA ASP A 179 -8.99 1.82 27.73
C ASP A 179 -9.07 3.28 27.25
N LYS A 180 -8.08 3.74 26.46
CA LYS A 180 -7.96 5.13 25.97
C LYS A 180 -7.61 5.17 24.49
N PRO A 181 -8.49 4.68 23.58
CA PRO A 181 -8.15 4.52 22.14
C PRO A 181 -8.05 5.83 21.35
N ALA A 182 -8.31 7.00 21.96
CA ALA A 182 -8.39 8.27 21.25
C ALA A 182 -7.08 8.64 20.54
N LEU A 183 -5.92 8.46 21.19
CA LEU A 183 -4.62 8.74 20.58
C LEU A 183 -4.31 7.79 19.41
N TRP A 184 -4.65 6.52 19.55
CA TRP A 184 -4.52 5.55 18.47
C TRP A 184 -5.41 5.93 17.28
N LEU A 185 -6.68 6.28 17.52
CA LEU A 185 -7.60 6.71 16.47
C LEU A 185 -7.10 7.98 15.74
N GLU A 186 -6.55 8.93 16.49
CA GLU A 186 -5.96 10.13 15.92
C GLU A 186 -4.74 9.77 15.03
N HIS A 187 -3.84 8.96 15.57
CA HIS A 187 -2.62 8.57 14.86
C HIS A 187 -2.95 7.80 13.59
N GLU A 188 -3.71 6.71 13.67
CA GLU A 188 -3.99 5.86 12.50
C GLU A 188 -4.80 6.62 11.42
N THR A 189 -5.66 7.56 11.82
CA THR A 189 -6.33 8.46 10.88
C THR A 189 -5.31 9.32 10.13
N ASN A 190 -4.33 9.89 10.82
CA ASN A 190 -3.29 10.73 10.24
C ASN A 190 -2.26 9.91 9.45
N ALA A 191 -1.89 8.72 9.94
CA ALA A 191 -0.89 7.85 9.33
C ALA A 191 -1.33 7.26 7.98
N SER A 192 -2.62 7.16 7.73
CA SER A 192 -3.16 6.64 6.46
C SER A 192 -2.50 7.25 5.22
N VAL A 193 -2.25 8.56 5.24
CA VAL A 193 -1.58 9.24 4.13
C VAL A 193 -0.11 8.85 3.97
N VAL A 194 0.59 8.47 5.04
CA VAL A 194 2.01 8.07 4.95
C VAL A 194 2.17 6.79 4.14
N TRP A 195 1.25 5.83 4.32
CA TRP A 195 1.23 4.59 3.54
C TRP A 195 1.00 4.87 2.04
N GLN A 196 0.11 5.82 1.73
CA GLN A 196 -0.09 6.28 0.36
C GLN A 196 1.15 6.98 -0.19
N CYS A 197 1.82 7.80 0.62
CA CYS A 197 3.07 8.50 0.24
C CYS A 197 4.21 7.53 -0.07
N ILE A 198 4.38 6.46 0.72
CA ILE A 198 5.37 5.40 0.46
C ILE A 198 5.08 4.73 -0.88
N ALA A 199 3.82 4.33 -1.09
CA ALA A 199 3.39 3.71 -2.34
C ALA A 199 3.58 4.64 -3.54
N GLU A 200 3.19 5.92 -3.41
CA GLU A 200 3.32 6.93 -4.48
C GLU A 200 4.78 7.22 -4.81
N LYS A 201 5.65 7.38 -3.82
CA LYS A 201 7.09 7.54 -4.10
C LYS A 201 7.64 6.34 -4.86
N ALA A 202 7.26 5.11 -4.50
CA ALA A 202 7.65 3.92 -5.24
C ALA A 202 7.13 3.95 -6.68
N ARG A 203 5.86 4.34 -6.90
CA ARG A 203 5.26 4.52 -8.25
C ARG A 203 6.02 5.53 -9.09
N LEU A 204 6.32 6.71 -8.55
CA LEU A 204 7.08 7.77 -9.22
C LEU A 204 8.45 7.27 -9.70
N THR A 205 9.15 6.49 -8.87
CA THR A 205 10.45 5.92 -9.25
C THR A 205 10.35 4.87 -10.36
N LEU A 206 9.26 4.07 -10.37
CA LEU A 206 8.96 3.12 -11.44
C LEU A 206 8.67 3.84 -12.75
N GLN A 207 7.82 4.86 -12.70
CA GLN A 207 7.44 5.67 -13.87
C GLN A 207 8.65 6.38 -14.49
N ALA A 208 9.53 6.96 -13.67
CA ALA A 208 10.77 7.59 -14.14
C ALA A 208 11.68 6.63 -14.91
N GLU A 209 11.66 5.35 -14.52
CA GLU A 209 12.41 4.28 -15.21
C GLU A 209 11.58 3.58 -16.30
N LYS A 210 10.38 4.09 -16.62
CA LYS A 210 9.44 3.51 -17.61
C LYS A 210 9.09 2.05 -17.31
N ARG A 211 8.97 1.72 -16.03
CA ARG A 211 8.57 0.40 -15.55
C ARG A 211 7.10 0.37 -15.18
N PRO A 212 6.43 -0.80 -15.23
CA PRO A 212 5.06 -0.93 -14.72
C PRO A 212 4.97 -0.49 -13.26
N ALA A 213 4.05 0.42 -12.95
CA ALA A 213 3.89 1.03 -11.63
C ALA A 213 2.56 0.60 -10.96
N ASN A 214 2.18 -0.66 -11.13
CA ASN A 214 0.96 -1.23 -10.58
C ASN A 214 1.13 -1.53 -9.08
N LEU A 215 1.20 -0.49 -8.27
CA LEU A 215 1.38 -0.55 -6.83
C LEU A 215 0.29 0.25 -6.15
N PHE A 216 -0.47 -0.36 -5.23
CA PHE A 216 -1.64 0.20 -4.57
C PHE A 216 -1.59 -0.08 -3.07
N VAL A 217 -2.41 0.65 -2.29
CA VAL A 217 -2.49 0.43 -0.84
C VAL A 217 -3.72 -0.41 -0.48
N VAL A 218 -3.55 -1.40 0.41
CA VAL A 218 -4.65 -2.06 1.11
C VAL A 218 -4.97 -1.25 2.37
N PRO A 219 -6.14 -0.61 2.47
CA PRO A 219 -6.44 0.32 3.55
C PRO A 219 -6.87 -0.39 4.86
N ALA A 220 -6.10 -1.40 5.32
CA ALA A 220 -6.50 -2.22 6.46
C ALA A 220 -6.53 -1.40 7.76
N GLY A 221 -5.50 -0.59 8.04
CA GLY A 221 -5.48 0.31 9.20
C GLY A 221 -6.58 1.36 9.14
N THR A 222 -6.82 1.99 7.97
CA THR A 222 -7.93 2.93 7.76
C THR A 222 -9.28 2.28 8.05
N ALA A 223 -9.47 1.05 7.59
CA ALA A 223 -10.71 0.30 7.81
C ALA A 223 -10.89 -0.07 9.30
N LEU A 224 -9.81 -0.47 9.98
CA LEU A 224 -9.85 -0.72 11.43
C LEU A 224 -10.22 0.53 12.22
N VAL A 225 -9.72 1.71 11.85
CA VAL A 225 -10.12 2.98 12.45
C VAL A 225 -11.63 3.18 12.33
N GLU A 226 -12.19 2.95 11.14
CA GLU A 226 -13.63 3.08 10.93
C GLU A 226 -14.45 2.05 11.72
N LEU A 227 -13.99 0.78 11.76
CA LEU A 227 -14.62 -0.26 12.57
C LEU A 227 -14.62 0.13 14.06
N VAL A 228 -13.47 0.58 14.59
CA VAL A 228 -13.34 0.98 16.00
C VAL A 228 -14.24 2.19 16.30
N LYS A 229 -14.24 3.24 15.48
CA LYS A 229 -15.12 4.40 15.64
C LYS A 229 -16.60 3.99 15.72
N ARG A 230 -17.05 3.18 14.75
CA ARG A 230 -18.45 2.69 14.75
C ARG A 230 -18.76 1.82 15.95
N THR A 231 -17.81 1.00 16.40
CA THR A 231 -17.98 0.15 17.59
C THR A 231 -18.10 0.98 18.85
N LEU A 232 -17.28 2.01 19.01
CA LEU A 232 -17.37 2.93 20.16
C LEU A 232 -18.68 3.71 20.18
N ASP A 233 -19.22 4.04 19.01
CA ASP A 233 -20.50 4.71 18.83
C ASP A 233 -21.72 3.77 18.93
N ASP A 234 -21.56 2.50 19.33
CA ASP A 234 -22.61 1.47 19.40
C ASP A 234 -23.34 1.20 18.05
N LYS A 235 -22.63 1.44 16.93
CA LYS A 235 -23.17 1.27 15.56
C LYS A 235 -22.82 -0.08 14.93
N VAL A 236 -22.15 -1.00 15.64
CA VAL A 236 -21.80 -2.33 15.14
C VAL A 236 -22.55 -3.39 15.92
N VAL A 237 -23.39 -4.16 15.23
CA VAL A 237 -24.22 -5.20 15.85
C VAL A 237 -23.35 -6.24 16.58
N GLY A 238 -23.71 -6.55 17.85
CA GLY A 238 -23.02 -7.54 18.65
C GLY A 238 -21.68 -7.10 19.27
N LEU A 239 -21.22 -5.87 19.01
CA LEU A 239 -20.04 -5.28 19.65
C LEU A 239 -20.48 -4.22 20.68
N THR A 240 -20.95 -4.67 21.84
CA THR A 240 -21.52 -3.83 22.91
C THR A 240 -20.73 -3.95 24.21
N GLY A 241 -20.95 -3.00 25.13
CA GLY A 241 -20.30 -2.98 26.46
C GLY A 241 -19.49 -1.72 26.70
N SER A 242 -18.58 -1.79 27.70
CA SER A 242 -17.60 -0.71 27.93
C SER A 242 -16.62 -0.58 26.76
N THR A 243 -15.90 0.55 26.66
CA THR A 243 -14.87 0.77 25.66
C THR A 243 -13.92 -0.44 25.56
N ARG A 244 -13.36 -0.89 26.69
CA ARG A 244 -12.46 -2.04 26.72
C ARG A 244 -13.13 -3.32 26.23
N GLN A 245 -14.34 -3.64 26.72
CA GLN A 245 -15.08 -4.83 26.29
C GLN A 245 -15.37 -4.85 24.79
N LYS A 246 -15.67 -3.69 24.20
CA LYS A 246 -15.86 -3.52 22.76
C LYS A 246 -14.57 -3.80 21.99
N LEU A 247 -13.45 -3.24 22.46
CA LEU A 247 -12.15 -3.41 21.79
C LEU A 247 -11.54 -4.80 22.00
N ASP A 248 -11.78 -5.46 23.14
CA ASP A 248 -11.40 -6.85 23.37
C ASP A 248 -12.11 -7.84 22.40
N ARG A 249 -13.19 -7.43 21.75
CA ARG A 249 -13.84 -8.20 20.68
C ARG A 249 -13.12 -8.06 19.34
N ILE A 250 -12.35 -6.99 19.14
CA ILE A 250 -11.63 -6.71 17.89
C ILE A 250 -10.15 -7.08 18.03
N PHE A 251 -9.53 -6.72 19.15
CA PHE A 251 -8.11 -6.94 19.43
C PHE A 251 -7.92 -7.96 20.54
N ARG A 252 -7.16 -9.03 20.26
CA ARG A 252 -6.79 -10.04 21.26
C ARG A 252 -5.87 -9.49 22.35
N ASP A 253 -4.85 -8.77 21.91
CA ASP A 253 -3.95 -7.97 22.74
C ASP A 253 -3.97 -6.51 22.29
N ASN A 254 -2.89 -5.76 22.39
CA ASN A 254 -2.87 -4.36 21.97
C ASN A 254 -2.72 -4.17 20.45
N VAL A 255 -2.23 -5.19 19.72
CA VAL A 255 -1.96 -5.07 18.28
C VAL A 255 -2.56 -6.20 17.47
N HIS A 256 -2.57 -7.43 17.97
CA HIS A 256 -3.09 -8.58 17.25
C HIS A 256 -4.60 -8.67 17.36
N LEU A 257 -5.21 -9.06 16.27
CA LEU A 257 -6.66 -9.14 16.13
C LEU A 257 -7.22 -10.48 16.70
N THR A 258 -8.48 -10.45 17.09
CA THR A 258 -9.32 -11.64 17.30
C THR A 258 -9.81 -12.16 15.95
N ASP A 259 -10.53 -13.28 15.95
CA ASP A 259 -11.22 -13.78 14.76
C ASP A 259 -12.08 -12.71 14.08
N ILE A 260 -12.79 -11.89 14.86
CA ILE A 260 -13.63 -10.81 14.32
C ILE A 260 -12.78 -9.79 13.57
N GLY A 261 -11.68 -9.34 14.17
CA GLY A 261 -10.77 -8.39 13.56
C GLY A 261 -10.04 -8.96 12.32
N ILE A 262 -9.56 -10.21 12.40
CA ILE A 262 -8.88 -10.87 11.27
C ILE A 262 -9.84 -11.05 10.09
N TYR A 263 -11.07 -11.50 10.33
CA TYR A 263 -12.06 -11.65 9.28
C TYR A 263 -12.41 -10.30 8.62
N PHE A 264 -12.52 -9.25 9.43
CA PHE A 264 -12.75 -7.91 8.91
C PHE A 264 -11.62 -7.47 7.98
N VAL A 265 -10.36 -7.65 8.39
CA VAL A 265 -9.19 -7.33 7.57
C VAL A 265 -9.09 -8.24 6.33
N ALA A 266 -9.47 -9.52 6.45
CA ALA A 266 -9.55 -10.41 5.28
C ALA A 266 -10.59 -9.93 4.26
N ALA A 267 -11.74 -9.38 4.72
CA ALA A 267 -12.73 -8.78 3.82
C ALA A 267 -12.19 -7.52 3.11
N VAL A 268 -11.35 -6.71 3.78
CA VAL A 268 -10.64 -5.57 3.17
C VAL A 268 -9.64 -6.06 2.10
N HIS A 269 -8.87 -7.11 2.39
CA HIS A 269 -7.94 -7.71 1.42
C HIS A 269 -8.67 -8.28 0.21
N TYR A 270 -9.76 -9.02 0.44
CA TYR A 270 -10.59 -9.51 -0.66
C TYR A 270 -11.08 -8.35 -1.56
N ALA A 271 -11.62 -7.29 -0.95
CA ALA A 271 -12.10 -6.11 -1.69
C ALA A 271 -10.98 -5.43 -2.49
N SER A 272 -9.76 -5.36 -1.94
CA SER A 272 -8.58 -4.81 -2.62
C SER A 272 -8.04 -5.72 -3.73
N ILE A 273 -8.11 -7.05 -3.56
CA ILE A 273 -7.66 -8.02 -4.55
C ILE A 273 -8.63 -8.11 -5.74
N TYR A 274 -9.92 -8.15 -5.48
CA TYR A 274 -10.93 -8.39 -6.53
C TYR A 274 -11.65 -7.13 -7.01
N HIS A 275 -11.51 -6.00 -6.32
CA HIS A 275 -12.26 -4.77 -6.56
C HIS A 275 -13.78 -5.01 -6.54
N GLN A 276 -14.22 -5.89 -5.63
CA GLN A 276 -15.62 -6.30 -5.49
C GLN A 276 -16.04 -6.34 -4.01
N SER A 277 -17.34 -6.17 -3.80
CA SER A 277 -17.92 -6.27 -2.45
C SER A 277 -17.81 -7.69 -1.88
N PRO A 278 -17.35 -7.85 -0.62
CA PRO A 278 -17.42 -9.11 0.10
C PRO A 278 -18.80 -9.40 0.68
N GLU A 279 -19.80 -8.54 0.47
CA GLU A 279 -21.12 -8.72 1.06
C GLU A 279 -21.79 -10.01 0.60
N GLY A 280 -22.34 -10.75 1.58
CA GLY A 280 -22.91 -12.08 1.34
C GLY A 280 -21.89 -13.23 1.32
N ALA A 281 -20.61 -12.97 1.53
CA ALA A 281 -19.58 -14.00 1.61
C ALA A 281 -19.73 -14.89 2.87
N ALA A 282 -19.16 -16.09 2.81
CA ALA A 282 -19.02 -16.95 3.97
C ALA A 282 -18.12 -16.32 5.04
N ALA A 283 -18.39 -16.64 6.29
CA ALA A 283 -17.58 -16.26 7.43
C ALA A 283 -17.23 -17.51 8.26
N PRO A 284 -16.12 -17.50 9.04
CA PRO A 284 -15.81 -18.57 9.99
C PRO A 284 -16.97 -18.78 10.97
N PRO A 285 -17.19 -20.01 11.44
CA PRO A 285 -18.28 -20.31 12.38
C PRO A 285 -18.24 -19.55 13.70
N THR A 286 -17.06 -19.05 14.07
CA THR A 286 -16.84 -18.22 15.27
C THR A 286 -17.45 -16.82 15.18
N ILE A 287 -17.87 -16.40 13.98
CA ILE A 287 -18.40 -15.05 13.73
C ILE A 287 -19.91 -15.13 13.49
N PRO A 288 -20.74 -14.47 14.33
CA PRO A 288 -22.18 -14.42 14.13
C PRO A 288 -22.56 -13.83 12.76
N ARG A 289 -23.55 -14.42 12.11
CA ARG A 289 -23.94 -14.09 10.73
C ARG A 289 -24.25 -12.61 10.52
N ASP A 290 -24.96 -12.00 11.46
CA ASP A 290 -25.35 -10.58 11.29
C ASP A 290 -24.14 -9.64 11.51
N LEU A 291 -23.23 -10.02 12.43
CA LEU A 291 -21.96 -9.32 12.57
C LEU A 291 -21.10 -9.45 11.30
N ALA A 292 -21.01 -10.64 10.72
CA ALA A 292 -20.26 -10.87 9.48
C ALA A 292 -20.74 -9.97 8.35
N LYS A 293 -22.07 -9.83 8.15
CA LYS A 293 -22.65 -8.94 7.14
C LYS A 293 -22.25 -7.47 7.37
N GLU A 294 -22.30 -7.02 8.62
CA GLU A 294 -21.94 -5.65 8.96
C GLU A 294 -20.45 -5.39 8.73
N LEU A 295 -19.58 -6.33 9.12
CA LEU A 295 -18.13 -6.26 8.86
C LEU A 295 -17.84 -6.18 7.34
N GLN A 296 -18.49 -7.03 6.55
CA GLN A 296 -18.36 -7.02 5.08
C GLN A 296 -18.76 -5.67 4.47
N ARG A 297 -19.89 -5.11 4.93
CA ARG A 297 -20.41 -3.82 4.47
C ARG A 297 -19.45 -2.67 4.81
N ILE A 298 -18.92 -2.64 6.02
CA ILE A 298 -17.93 -1.62 6.44
C ILE A 298 -16.66 -1.76 5.63
N ALA A 299 -16.11 -2.98 5.51
CA ALA A 299 -14.91 -3.27 4.75
C ALA A 299 -15.03 -2.80 3.29
N TRP A 300 -16.17 -3.13 2.64
CA TRP A 300 -16.43 -2.68 1.26
C TRP A 300 -16.50 -1.17 1.13
N THR A 301 -17.28 -0.51 2.01
CA THR A 301 -17.47 0.93 1.94
C THR A 301 -16.13 1.66 2.03
N VAL A 302 -15.31 1.31 3.03
CA VAL A 302 -13.99 1.95 3.21
C VAL A 302 -13.05 1.64 2.04
N THR A 303 -12.96 0.38 1.65
CA THR A 303 -12.02 -0.02 0.58
C THR A 303 -12.39 0.62 -0.76
N ARG A 304 -13.65 0.59 -1.14
CA ARG A 304 -14.15 1.20 -2.38
C ARG A 304 -13.83 2.70 -2.44
N ASP A 305 -14.13 3.41 -1.36
CA ASP A 305 -13.96 4.87 -1.32
C ASP A 305 -12.47 5.23 -1.30
N PHE A 306 -11.65 4.46 -0.58
CA PHE A 306 -10.19 4.62 -0.56
C PHE A 306 -9.57 4.38 -1.93
N LEU A 307 -9.87 3.26 -2.59
CA LEU A 307 -9.33 2.92 -3.92
C LEU A 307 -9.74 3.95 -4.98
N LYS A 308 -10.96 4.46 -4.88
CA LYS A 308 -11.42 5.54 -5.77
C LYS A 308 -10.58 6.80 -5.57
N GLN A 309 -10.34 7.22 -4.34
CA GLN A 309 -9.52 8.39 -4.03
C GLN A 309 -8.07 8.19 -4.49
N GLU A 310 -7.45 7.06 -4.15
CA GLU A 310 -6.06 6.74 -4.52
C GLU A 310 -5.84 6.78 -6.04
N SER A 311 -6.82 6.35 -6.83
CA SER A 311 -6.73 6.36 -8.30
C SER A 311 -6.95 7.73 -8.93
N LEU A 312 -7.72 8.60 -8.29
CA LEU A 312 -8.08 9.92 -8.83
C LEU A 312 -7.15 11.03 -8.37
N ASP A 313 -6.64 10.93 -7.16
CA ASP A 313 -5.92 12.01 -6.49
C ASP A 313 -4.85 11.45 -5.53
N PRO A 314 -3.77 10.83 -6.07
CA PRO A 314 -2.69 10.37 -5.23
C PRO A 314 -1.93 11.57 -4.63
N PRO A 315 -1.43 11.47 -3.38
CA PRO A 315 -0.77 12.58 -2.71
C PRO A 315 0.54 12.96 -3.41
N SER A 316 0.77 14.23 -3.64
CA SER A 316 2.08 14.73 -4.07
C SER A 316 3.12 14.59 -2.96
N MET A 317 4.41 14.57 -3.30
CA MET A 317 5.48 14.50 -2.29
C MET A 317 5.51 15.76 -1.39
N GLU A 318 5.04 16.89 -1.87
CA GLU A 318 4.88 18.10 -1.05
C GLU A 318 3.77 17.94 -0.02
N GLU A 319 2.60 17.45 -0.41
CA GLU A 319 1.50 17.14 0.50
C GLU A 319 1.90 16.07 1.52
N CYS A 320 2.66 15.06 1.11
CA CYS A 320 3.22 14.05 2.00
C CYS A 320 4.04 14.69 3.11
N ARG A 321 5.01 15.54 2.77
CA ARG A 321 5.83 16.25 3.76
C ARG A 321 4.98 17.13 4.67
N HIS A 322 4.07 17.90 4.09
CA HIS A 322 3.21 18.82 4.86
C HIS A 322 2.37 18.07 5.89
N VAL A 323 1.67 17.02 5.50
CA VAL A 323 0.82 16.24 6.41
C VAL A 323 1.66 15.54 7.49
N ILE A 324 2.82 14.99 7.12
CA ILE A 324 3.71 14.35 8.10
C ILE A 324 4.17 15.36 9.15
N VAL A 325 4.66 16.52 8.73
CA VAL A 325 5.15 17.58 9.64
C VAL A 325 4.02 18.09 10.55
N GLU A 326 2.86 18.39 9.98
CA GLU A 326 1.77 19.04 10.72
C GLU A 326 1.00 18.09 11.66
N LYS A 327 0.86 16.81 11.26
CA LYS A 327 -0.05 15.90 11.95
C LYS A 327 0.62 14.62 12.44
N VAL A 328 1.36 13.92 11.54
CA VAL A 328 1.79 12.55 11.83
C VAL A 328 2.94 12.51 12.83
N CYS A 329 3.94 13.41 12.73
CA CYS A 329 5.02 13.46 13.69
C CYS A 329 4.49 13.62 15.14
N ARG A 330 3.53 14.52 15.34
CA ARG A 330 2.93 14.70 16.66
C ARG A 330 2.18 13.47 17.14
N SER A 331 1.24 12.96 16.33
CA SER A 331 0.43 11.82 16.76
C SER A 331 1.25 10.56 16.98
N TYR A 332 2.25 10.29 16.14
CA TYR A 332 3.16 9.16 16.27
C TYR A 332 3.94 9.18 17.59
N TRP A 333 4.70 10.27 17.81
CA TRP A 333 5.56 10.36 18.98
C TRP A 333 4.80 10.54 20.30
N THR A 334 3.58 11.12 20.25
CA THR A 334 2.69 11.14 21.41
C THR A 334 2.17 9.74 21.75
N LEU A 335 1.77 8.97 20.74
CA LEU A 335 1.32 7.58 20.93
C LEU A 335 2.47 6.68 21.40
N ALA A 336 3.69 6.89 20.89
CA ALA A 336 4.88 6.17 21.31
C ALA A 336 5.35 6.54 22.74
N GLY A 337 4.78 7.57 23.37
CA GLY A 337 5.19 8.03 24.71
C GLY A 337 6.46 8.90 24.71
N GLU A 338 6.91 9.36 23.55
CA GLU A 338 8.15 10.14 23.37
C GLU A 338 7.89 11.52 22.73
N PRO A 339 7.08 12.40 23.35
CA PRO A 339 6.68 13.66 22.73
C PRO A 339 7.84 14.62 22.46
N ASN A 340 9.01 14.42 23.11
CA ASN A 340 10.23 15.21 22.85
C ASN A 340 10.82 14.99 21.45
N GLU A 341 10.51 13.87 20.78
CA GLU A 341 10.98 13.55 19.43
C GLU A 341 10.15 14.24 18.33
N VAL A 342 9.02 14.86 18.66
CA VAL A 342 8.14 15.54 17.70
C VAL A 342 8.90 16.58 16.87
N GLY A 343 9.64 17.47 17.53
CA GLY A 343 10.39 18.53 16.82
C GLY A 343 11.47 17.98 15.89
N ARG A 344 12.12 16.89 16.28
CA ARG A 344 13.13 16.22 15.45
C ARG A 344 12.51 15.58 14.20
N CYS A 345 11.39 14.90 14.37
CA CYS A 345 10.61 14.34 13.27
C CYS A 345 10.16 15.43 12.30
N GLN A 346 9.61 16.53 12.82
CA GLN A 346 9.16 17.65 12.00
C GLN A 346 10.31 18.26 11.20
N SER A 347 11.46 18.50 11.82
CA SER A 347 12.65 19.02 11.14
C SER A 347 13.12 18.07 10.03
N TYR A 348 13.16 16.77 10.29
CA TYR A 348 13.56 15.76 9.30
C TYR A 348 12.69 15.80 8.05
N PHE A 349 11.37 15.83 8.19
CA PHE A 349 10.46 15.83 7.05
C PHE A 349 10.24 17.22 6.42
N ALA A 350 10.53 18.31 7.12
CA ALA A 350 10.49 19.66 6.55
C ALA A 350 11.67 19.92 5.60
N GLU A 351 12.82 19.31 5.83
CA GLU A 351 14.02 19.52 5.03
C GLU A 351 13.89 18.90 3.64
N ILE A 352 14.31 19.67 2.61
CA ILE A 352 14.32 19.24 1.20
C ILE A 352 15.79 19.11 0.78
N HIS A 353 16.56 18.29 1.48
CA HIS A 353 17.96 18.08 1.14
C HIS A 353 18.15 16.81 0.32
N PRO A 354 18.91 16.87 -0.78
CA PRO A 354 19.12 15.74 -1.67
C PRO A 354 20.30 14.85 -1.25
N LYS A 355 20.57 14.67 0.05
CA LYS A 355 21.61 13.76 0.52
C LYS A 355 21.07 12.34 0.74
N PRO A 356 21.86 11.28 0.49
CA PRO A 356 21.47 9.93 0.86
C PRO A 356 21.13 9.84 2.36
N GLY A 357 19.98 9.24 2.69
CA GLY A 357 19.50 9.11 4.06
C GLY A 357 18.65 10.28 4.58
N ASP A 358 18.44 11.31 3.76
CA ASP A 358 17.55 12.42 4.07
C ASP A 358 16.07 12.06 3.79
N ASN A 359 15.18 13.05 4.00
CA ASN A 359 13.75 12.93 3.76
C ASN A 359 13.43 12.29 2.37
N PRO A 360 12.81 11.09 2.34
CA PRO A 360 12.57 10.39 1.09
C PRO A 360 11.42 10.96 0.26
N PHE A 361 10.59 11.85 0.85
CA PHE A 361 9.45 12.44 0.17
C PHE A 361 9.81 13.72 -0.59
N VAL A 362 10.84 13.63 -1.43
CA VAL A 362 11.26 14.66 -2.38
C VAL A 362 11.09 14.13 -3.80
N TRP A 363 10.51 14.93 -4.69
CA TRP A 363 10.37 14.56 -6.10
C TRP A 363 10.38 15.81 -7.00
N PRO A 364 11.13 15.83 -8.12
CA PRO A 364 12.07 14.80 -8.55
C PRO A 364 13.22 14.60 -7.56
N ASP A 365 13.71 13.36 -7.46
CA ASP A 365 14.77 12.98 -6.52
C ASP A 365 16.05 12.60 -7.31
N PRO A 366 17.05 13.50 -7.39
CA PRO A 366 18.26 13.25 -8.15
C PRO A 366 19.14 12.16 -7.53
N ASN A 367 18.92 11.83 -6.26
CA ASN A 367 19.69 10.82 -5.52
C ASN A 367 19.00 9.45 -5.50
N TRP A 368 17.76 9.36 -5.97
CA TRP A 368 17.11 8.07 -6.03
C TRP A 368 17.93 7.06 -6.84
N ARG A 369 18.13 5.91 -6.25
CA ARG A 369 18.71 4.74 -6.93
C ARG A 369 17.95 3.50 -6.48
N ALA A 370 17.52 2.70 -7.45
CA ALA A 370 16.95 1.40 -7.15
C ALA A 370 17.99 0.53 -6.43
N LEU A 371 17.53 -0.26 -5.46
CA LEU A 371 18.39 -1.21 -4.77
C LEU A 371 18.93 -2.25 -5.79
N PRO A 372 20.17 -2.71 -5.63
CA PRO A 372 20.79 -3.64 -6.57
C PRO A 372 20.02 -4.96 -6.59
N LYS A 373 19.95 -5.57 -7.77
CA LYS A 373 19.39 -6.93 -7.89
C LYS A 373 20.22 -7.93 -7.10
N PRO A 374 19.58 -8.96 -6.50
CA PRO A 374 20.33 -10.11 -5.98
C PRO A 374 21.20 -10.72 -7.06
N SER A 375 22.41 -11.11 -6.69
CA SER A 375 23.23 -11.96 -7.58
C SER A 375 22.49 -13.27 -7.84
N PRO A 376 22.61 -13.83 -9.07
CA PRO A 376 21.99 -15.10 -9.41
C PRO A 376 22.44 -16.23 -8.48
#